data_10715cc107ad0fe0031bde7cc6df0dbd
#
_entry.id   10715cc107ad0fe0031bde7cc6df0dbd
#
_cell.length_a   1.000
_cell.length_b   1.000
_cell.length_c   1.000
_cell.angle_alpha   90.00
_cell.angle_beta   90.00
_cell.angle_gamma   90.00
#
_symmetry.space_group_name_H-M   'P 1'
#
loop_
_entity.id
_entity.type
_entity.pdbx_description
1 polymer ?
#
loop_
_entity_poly.entity_id
_entity_poly.type
_entity_poly.pdbx_seq_one_letter_code
_entity_poly.pdbx_strand_id
1 'polypeptide(L)'
;MSNIRSYIEDYLKNEGYKLQQFSEIADINVGTLSAIIKGSRLMSMNQLDLITSAMALEQGYFYERYGVECFIESAPHWRRLEPFLYRCAELGKLDIIQQVITHVTDDQSYIDELFNVAESLYNKSTNESALIIYECVAGSEKYQHSERLALCQYRIFLLHKTLSKFDNLNAAVKFEPYIDKLNEEVQLDAIKDLANVYMTIHLWDKVDTWARELERKAEFQLKMQSRRRKNKRRLTAYPLFTYVAYAHLLISSVYDARKEYENVLKYTEKYLEIVELGNPTQEDQQIIDLFRVWGKGINMPPN
;
A
#
# COMPACT_ATOMS: atom_id res chain seq x y z
N MET A 1 -18.63 30.27 -4.96
CA MET A 1 -17.61 30.47 -3.90
C MET A 1 -16.57 31.45 -4.41
N SER A 2 -16.03 32.34 -3.56
CA SER A 2 -14.91 33.21 -3.96
C SER A 2 -13.68 32.32 -4.26
N ASN A 3 -13.01 32.56 -5.38
CA ASN A 3 -11.82 31.81 -5.74
C ASN A 3 -10.61 32.22 -4.89
N ILE A 4 -9.54 31.44 -4.90
CA ILE A 4 -8.34 31.70 -4.07
C ILE A 4 -7.76 33.11 -4.39
N ARG A 5 -7.83 33.54 -5.64
CA ARG A 5 -7.28 34.84 -6.09
C ARG A 5 -8.03 36.00 -5.47
N SER A 6 -9.37 35.99 -5.48
CA SER A 6 -10.16 37.02 -4.83
C SER A 6 -9.91 37.08 -3.33
N TYR A 7 -9.66 35.92 -2.70
CA TYR A 7 -9.30 35.86 -1.28
C TYR A 7 -7.96 36.57 -1.00
N ILE A 8 -6.97 36.37 -1.87
CA ILE A 8 -5.66 37.01 -1.77
C ILE A 8 -5.81 38.54 -1.99
N GLU A 9 -6.59 38.96 -2.99
CA GLU A 9 -6.85 40.39 -3.28
C GLU A 9 -7.53 41.09 -2.10
N ASP A 10 -8.56 40.46 -1.52
CA ASP A 10 -9.27 41.00 -0.35
C ASP A 10 -8.33 41.08 0.87
N TYR A 11 -7.48 40.08 1.09
CA TYR A 11 -6.49 40.11 2.16
C TYR A 11 -5.51 41.27 2.00
N LEU A 12 -4.93 41.44 0.80
CA LEU A 12 -4.00 42.54 0.52
C LEU A 12 -4.65 43.90 0.77
N LYS A 13 -5.90 44.09 0.35
CA LYS A 13 -6.67 45.29 0.54
C LYS A 13 -6.98 45.57 2.03
N ASN A 14 -7.38 44.57 2.77
CA ASN A 14 -7.75 44.67 4.17
C ASN A 14 -6.54 45.00 5.07
N GLU A 15 -5.40 44.34 4.81
CA GLU A 15 -4.14 44.53 5.53
C GLU A 15 -3.34 45.76 5.03
N GLY A 16 -3.78 46.37 3.94
CA GLY A 16 -3.09 47.55 3.36
C GLY A 16 -1.74 47.20 2.71
N TYR A 17 -1.48 45.97 2.35
CA TYR A 17 -0.24 45.55 1.73
C TYR A 17 -0.20 45.96 0.25
N LYS A 18 0.95 46.51 -0.17
CA LYS A 18 1.28 46.58 -1.60
C LYS A 18 1.75 45.21 -2.08
N LEU A 19 1.50 44.92 -3.35
CA LEU A 19 1.87 43.59 -3.93
C LEU A 19 3.37 43.26 -3.73
N GLN A 20 4.25 44.27 -3.81
CA GLN A 20 5.68 44.07 -3.58
C GLN A 20 5.99 43.64 -2.13
N GLN A 21 5.37 44.29 -1.15
CA GLN A 21 5.56 43.95 0.26
C GLN A 21 5.09 42.50 0.55
N PHE A 22 3.92 42.12 0.05
CA PHE A 22 3.42 40.78 0.22
C PHE A 22 4.26 39.72 -0.53
N SER A 23 4.84 40.06 -1.69
CA SER A 23 5.75 39.19 -2.42
C SER A 23 7.03 38.89 -1.62
N GLU A 24 7.54 39.87 -0.88
CA GLU A 24 8.70 39.69 0.03
C GLU A 24 8.33 38.80 1.24
N ILE A 25 7.14 39.00 1.86
CA ILE A 25 6.65 38.20 2.96
C ILE A 25 6.42 36.71 2.52
N ALA A 26 5.85 36.54 1.32
CA ALA A 26 5.55 35.22 0.78
C ALA A 26 6.76 34.53 0.12
N ASP A 27 7.90 35.18 0.02
CA ASP A 27 9.08 34.70 -0.72
C ASP A 27 8.75 34.24 -2.16
N ILE A 28 7.90 35.05 -2.83
CA ILE A 28 7.49 34.80 -4.22
C ILE A 28 7.83 36.02 -5.05
N ASN A 29 8.47 35.84 -6.22
CA ASN A 29 8.75 36.92 -7.13
C ASN A 29 7.48 37.73 -7.47
N VAL A 30 7.56 39.09 -7.40
CA VAL A 30 6.41 39.98 -7.57
C VAL A 30 5.70 39.79 -8.92
N GLY A 31 6.44 39.56 -10.00
CA GLY A 31 5.87 39.27 -11.32
C GLY A 31 5.09 37.97 -11.36
N THR A 32 5.60 36.92 -10.68
CA THR A 32 4.91 35.66 -10.52
C THR A 32 3.63 35.83 -9.71
N LEU A 33 3.69 36.51 -8.56
CA LEU A 33 2.53 36.78 -7.71
C LEU A 33 1.47 37.58 -8.45
N SER A 34 1.87 38.62 -9.20
CA SER A 34 0.97 39.40 -10.06
C SER A 34 0.29 38.53 -11.12
N ALA A 35 1.03 37.62 -11.76
CA ALA A 35 0.48 36.72 -12.77
C ALA A 35 -0.52 35.72 -12.15
N ILE A 36 -0.26 35.25 -10.93
CA ILE A 36 -1.17 34.37 -10.17
C ILE A 36 -2.48 35.12 -9.87
N ILE A 37 -2.41 36.31 -9.29
CA ILE A 37 -3.59 37.09 -8.92
C ILE A 37 -4.41 37.48 -10.16
N LYS A 38 -3.77 37.89 -11.24
CA LYS A 38 -4.44 38.18 -12.52
C LYS A 38 -4.99 36.96 -13.25
N GLY A 39 -4.70 35.76 -12.77
CA GLY A 39 -5.19 34.52 -13.37
C GLY A 39 -4.46 34.07 -14.62
N SER A 40 -3.42 34.78 -15.06
CA SER A 40 -2.61 34.38 -16.21
C SER A 40 -1.64 33.25 -15.93
N ARG A 41 -1.43 32.92 -14.65
CA ARG A 41 -0.61 31.78 -14.20
C ARG A 41 -1.31 31.02 -13.07
N LEU A 42 -1.33 29.70 -13.16
CA LEU A 42 -1.81 28.85 -12.10
C LEU A 42 -0.72 28.70 -11.02
N MET A 43 -1.14 28.64 -9.75
CA MET A 43 -0.25 28.40 -8.63
C MET A 43 0.33 26.99 -8.66
N SER A 44 1.58 26.83 -8.29
CA SER A 44 2.13 25.54 -7.87
C SER A 44 1.78 25.26 -6.41
N MET A 45 1.92 24.00 -5.98
CA MET A 45 1.67 23.59 -4.60
C MET A 45 2.53 24.37 -3.61
N ASN A 46 3.82 24.51 -3.89
CA ASN A 46 4.74 25.31 -3.06
C ASN A 46 4.32 26.79 -2.95
N GLN A 47 3.86 27.39 -4.06
CA GLN A 47 3.38 28.78 -4.04
C GLN A 47 2.10 28.93 -3.22
N LEU A 48 1.20 27.94 -3.26
CA LEU A 48 0.00 27.92 -2.43
C LEU A 48 0.35 27.88 -0.94
N ASP A 49 1.28 27.02 -0.55
CA ASP A 49 1.73 26.89 0.85
C ASP A 49 2.43 28.18 1.32
N LEU A 50 3.28 28.78 0.51
CA LEU A 50 3.94 30.05 0.81
C LEU A 50 2.94 31.20 1.01
N ILE A 51 1.94 31.33 0.12
CA ILE A 51 0.89 32.32 0.22
C ILE A 51 0.05 32.09 1.48
N THR A 52 -0.34 30.86 1.74
CA THR A 52 -1.11 30.47 2.95
C THR A 52 -0.36 30.87 4.22
N SER A 53 0.94 30.58 4.28
CA SER A 53 1.81 30.95 5.40
C SER A 53 1.98 32.47 5.54
N ALA A 54 2.18 33.21 4.44
CA ALA A 54 2.31 34.66 4.42
C ALA A 54 1.04 35.38 4.91
N MET A 55 -0.12 34.74 4.73
CA MET A 55 -1.41 35.21 5.25
C MET A 55 -1.67 34.79 6.69
N ALA A 56 -0.70 34.16 7.37
CA ALA A 56 -0.83 33.62 8.73
C ALA A 56 -2.02 32.64 8.88
N LEU A 57 -2.37 31.94 7.82
CA LEU A 57 -3.42 30.92 7.82
C LEU A 57 -2.85 29.53 8.12
N GLU A 58 -3.72 28.63 8.60
CA GLU A 58 -3.36 27.24 8.87
C GLU A 58 -2.92 26.51 7.59
N GLN A 59 -1.93 25.61 7.70
CA GLN A 59 -1.49 24.80 6.57
C GLN A 59 -2.66 24.01 5.98
N GLY A 60 -2.77 24.04 4.65
CA GLY A 60 -3.85 23.35 3.94
C GLY A 60 -5.18 24.13 3.91
N TYR A 61 -5.25 25.37 4.41
CA TYR A 61 -6.47 26.18 4.42
C TYR A 61 -7.14 26.31 3.03
N PHE A 62 -6.33 26.44 1.98
CA PHE A 62 -6.83 26.56 0.61
C PHE A 62 -6.92 25.24 -0.17
N TYR A 63 -6.56 24.10 0.42
CA TYR A 63 -6.44 22.84 -0.34
C TYR A 63 -7.75 22.38 -0.96
N GLU A 64 -8.87 22.49 -0.25
CA GLU A 64 -10.18 22.14 -0.80
C GLU A 64 -10.51 23.00 -2.04
N ARG A 65 -10.33 24.33 -1.93
CA ARG A 65 -10.56 25.26 -3.05
C ARG A 65 -9.60 25.00 -4.21
N TYR A 66 -8.32 24.77 -3.90
CA TYR A 66 -7.31 24.46 -4.90
C TYR A 66 -7.62 23.17 -5.64
N GLY A 67 -8.06 22.14 -4.93
CA GLY A 67 -8.52 20.87 -5.50
C GLY A 67 -9.67 21.08 -6.49
N VAL A 68 -10.68 21.85 -6.10
CA VAL A 68 -11.83 22.17 -6.96
C VAL A 68 -11.39 22.97 -8.19
N GLU A 69 -10.66 24.08 -8.01
CA GLU A 69 -10.27 24.97 -9.11
C GLU A 69 -9.31 24.29 -10.11
N CYS A 70 -8.38 23.45 -9.64
CA CYS A 70 -7.31 22.90 -10.47
C CYS A 70 -7.60 21.52 -11.05
N PHE A 71 -8.51 20.75 -10.44
CA PHE A 71 -8.66 19.34 -10.77
C PHE A 71 -10.11 18.90 -11.00
N ILE A 72 -11.11 19.67 -10.56
CA ILE A 72 -12.54 19.38 -10.76
C ILE A 72 -13.14 20.31 -11.82
N GLU A 73 -12.99 21.62 -11.67
CA GLU A 73 -13.51 22.62 -12.61
C GLU A 73 -12.63 22.81 -13.85
N SER A 74 -11.37 22.35 -13.79
CA SER A 74 -10.39 22.44 -14.87
C SER A 74 -9.82 21.06 -15.19
N ALA A 75 -9.33 20.88 -16.43
CA ALA A 75 -8.62 19.65 -16.79
C ALA A 75 -7.40 19.44 -15.88
N PRO A 76 -7.32 18.30 -15.20
CA PRO A 76 -6.20 17.99 -14.31
C PRO A 76 -4.88 18.03 -15.06
N HIS A 77 -3.82 18.42 -14.37
CA HIS A 77 -2.47 18.36 -14.90
C HIS A 77 -1.55 17.67 -13.89
N TRP A 78 -0.97 16.53 -14.30
CA TRP A 78 -0.22 15.64 -13.40
C TRP A 78 0.85 16.34 -12.57
N ARG A 79 1.65 17.21 -13.18
CA ARG A 79 2.71 17.97 -12.48
C ARG A 79 2.23 18.81 -11.30
N ARG A 80 0.93 19.08 -11.19
CA ARG A 80 0.30 19.78 -10.05
C ARG A 80 -0.45 18.83 -9.16
N LEU A 81 -1.09 17.82 -9.73
CA LEU A 81 -1.87 16.84 -8.99
C LEU A 81 -0.99 15.99 -8.08
N GLU A 82 0.13 15.47 -8.58
CA GLU A 82 1.02 14.62 -7.79
C GLU A 82 1.52 15.30 -6.51
N PRO A 83 2.16 16.50 -6.54
CA PRO A 83 2.57 17.20 -5.32
C PRO A 83 1.41 17.56 -4.40
N PHE A 84 0.23 17.83 -4.95
CA PHE A 84 -0.97 18.10 -4.17
C PHE A 84 -1.43 16.89 -3.38
N LEU A 85 -1.46 15.70 -3.99
CA LEU A 85 -1.83 14.46 -3.30
C LEU A 85 -0.87 14.13 -2.16
N TYR A 86 0.45 14.31 -2.36
CA TYR A 86 1.44 14.12 -1.29
C TYR A 86 1.24 15.11 -0.14
N ARG A 87 1.01 16.40 -0.44
CA ARG A 87 0.77 17.40 0.61
C ARG A 87 -0.54 17.15 1.36
N CYS A 88 -1.60 16.76 0.66
CA CYS A 88 -2.85 16.34 1.31
C CYS A 88 -2.64 15.14 2.24
N ALA A 89 -1.85 14.15 1.81
CA ALA A 89 -1.52 12.99 2.61
C ALA A 89 -0.69 13.34 3.85
N GLU A 90 0.31 14.22 3.72
CA GLU A 90 1.12 14.71 4.85
C GLU A 90 0.29 15.44 5.91
N LEU A 91 -0.73 16.18 5.50
CA LEU A 91 -1.63 16.92 6.39
C LEU A 91 -2.89 16.13 6.80
N GLY A 92 -3.03 14.87 6.40
CA GLY A 92 -4.19 14.05 6.72
C GLY A 92 -5.50 14.55 6.11
N LYS A 93 -5.46 15.27 4.98
CA LYS A 93 -6.64 15.82 4.30
C LYS A 93 -7.29 14.74 3.40
N LEU A 94 -7.80 13.68 4.02
CA LEU A 94 -8.30 12.48 3.34
C LEU A 94 -9.52 12.77 2.45
N ASP A 95 -10.47 13.56 2.94
CA ASP A 95 -11.68 13.93 2.20
C ASP A 95 -11.36 14.65 0.90
N ILE A 96 -10.34 15.53 0.93
CA ILE A 96 -9.89 16.27 -0.25
C ILE A 96 -9.24 15.32 -1.27
N ILE A 97 -8.42 14.36 -0.80
CA ILE A 97 -7.86 13.31 -1.66
C ILE A 97 -9.00 12.55 -2.34
N GLN A 98 -9.95 12.04 -1.55
CA GLN A 98 -11.09 11.26 -2.05
C GLN A 98 -11.87 12.03 -3.11
N GLN A 99 -12.21 13.29 -2.86
CA GLN A 99 -12.97 14.14 -3.77
C GLN A 99 -12.24 14.33 -5.11
N VAL A 100 -10.95 14.67 -5.06
CA VAL A 100 -10.16 14.97 -6.26
C VAL A 100 -9.91 13.71 -7.09
N ILE A 101 -9.49 12.61 -6.46
CA ILE A 101 -9.16 11.39 -7.22
C ILE A 101 -10.40 10.73 -7.82
N THR A 102 -11.57 10.80 -7.16
CA THR A 102 -12.81 10.28 -7.72
C THR A 102 -13.13 10.95 -9.06
N HIS A 103 -12.86 12.25 -9.18
CA HIS A 103 -13.07 12.97 -10.44
C HIS A 103 -11.96 12.67 -11.47
N VAL A 104 -10.71 12.58 -11.02
CA VAL A 104 -9.55 12.34 -11.90
C VAL A 104 -9.57 10.92 -12.49
N THR A 105 -10.09 9.92 -11.77
CA THR A 105 -10.17 8.53 -12.25
C THR A 105 -11.17 8.29 -13.38
N ASP A 106 -12.01 9.28 -13.71
CA ASP A 106 -12.83 9.25 -14.94
C ASP A 106 -11.95 9.20 -16.20
N ASP A 107 -10.74 9.79 -16.15
CA ASP A 107 -9.75 9.70 -17.20
C ASP A 107 -8.73 8.57 -16.91
N GLN A 108 -8.81 7.53 -17.72
CA GLN A 108 -7.94 6.34 -17.61
C GLN A 108 -6.45 6.64 -17.74
N SER A 109 -6.07 7.79 -18.30
CA SER A 109 -4.66 8.17 -18.47
C SER A 109 -3.93 8.41 -17.15
N TYR A 110 -4.65 8.67 -16.05
CA TYR A 110 -4.08 8.93 -14.72
C TYR A 110 -3.98 7.68 -13.84
N ILE A 111 -4.54 6.55 -14.24
CA ILE A 111 -4.62 5.36 -13.39
C ILE A 111 -3.23 4.80 -13.04
N ASP A 112 -2.29 4.78 -13.99
CA ASP A 112 -0.92 4.31 -13.75
C ASP A 112 -0.18 5.22 -12.76
N GLU A 113 -0.29 6.52 -12.92
CA GLU A 113 0.35 7.50 -12.06
C GLU A 113 -0.25 7.51 -10.65
N LEU A 114 -1.58 7.40 -10.53
CA LEU A 114 -2.26 7.29 -9.24
C LEU A 114 -1.84 6.02 -8.50
N PHE A 115 -1.74 4.89 -9.21
CA PHE A 115 -1.22 3.66 -8.63
C PHE A 115 0.21 3.84 -8.09
N ASN A 116 1.09 4.51 -8.83
CA ASN A 116 2.46 4.80 -8.38
C ASN A 116 2.49 5.71 -7.14
N VAL A 117 1.60 6.69 -7.04
CA VAL A 117 1.44 7.53 -5.84
C VAL A 117 0.99 6.68 -4.66
N ALA A 118 0.01 5.78 -4.85
CA ALA A 118 -0.45 4.87 -3.79
C ALA A 118 0.67 3.96 -3.27
N GLU A 119 1.47 3.34 -4.16
CA GLU A 119 2.64 2.53 -3.78
C GLU A 119 3.69 3.37 -3.02
N SER A 120 3.93 4.62 -3.45
CA SER A 120 4.85 5.53 -2.74
C SER A 120 4.36 5.88 -1.33
N LEU A 121 3.06 6.18 -1.17
CA LEU A 121 2.45 6.48 0.13
C LEU A 121 2.44 5.25 1.05
N TYR A 122 2.14 4.07 0.50
CA TYR A 122 2.20 2.80 1.21
C TYR A 122 3.60 2.53 1.76
N ASN A 123 4.63 2.71 0.93
CA ASN A 123 6.03 2.53 1.34
C ASN A 123 6.48 3.54 2.41
N LYS A 124 5.84 4.71 2.48
CA LYS A 124 6.05 5.73 3.53
C LYS A 124 5.16 5.52 4.76
N SER A 125 4.39 4.44 4.82
CA SER A 125 3.44 4.13 5.90
C SER A 125 2.31 5.17 6.06
N THR A 126 2.00 5.93 5.02
CA THR A 126 0.84 6.84 4.97
C THR A 126 -0.39 6.06 4.49
N ASN A 127 -0.81 5.11 5.34
CA ASN A 127 -1.69 4.01 4.98
C ASN A 127 -3.10 4.46 4.58
N GLU A 128 -3.70 5.41 5.29
CA GLU A 128 -5.07 5.88 5.02
C GLU A 128 -5.18 6.55 3.65
N SER A 129 -4.22 7.42 3.31
CA SER A 129 -4.19 8.06 1.99
C SER A 129 -3.91 7.06 0.87
N ALA A 130 -3.01 6.09 1.11
CA ALA A 130 -2.74 5.02 0.15
C ALA A 130 -3.98 4.16 -0.11
N LEU A 131 -4.72 3.79 0.95
CA LEU A 131 -5.95 3.00 0.86
C LEU A 131 -6.99 3.67 -0.04
N ILE A 132 -7.27 4.95 0.20
CA ILE A 132 -8.24 5.73 -0.60
C ILE A 132 -7.87 5.69 -2.09
N ILE A 133 -6.58 5.88 -2.41
CA ILE A 133 -6.13 5.88 -3.81
C ILE A 133 -6.22 4.47 -4.41
N TYR A 134 -5.81 3.42 -3.68
CA TYR A 134 -5.96 2.03 -4.16
C TYR A 134 -7.41 1.66 -4.44
N GLU A 135 -8.35 2.05 -3.58
CA GLU A 135 -9.78 1.78 -3.76
C GLU A 135 -10.32 2.47 -5.02
N CYS A 136 -9.94 3.73 -5.25
CA CYS A 136 -10.34 4.47 -6.46
C CYS A 136 -9.73 3.85 -7.73
N VAL A 137 -8.43 3.52 -7.71
CA VAL A 137 -7.76 2.85 -8.84
C VAL A 137 -8.41 1.50 -9.13
N ALA A 138 -8.67 0.68 -8.09
CA ALA A 138 -9.31 -0.62 -8.25
C ALA A 138 -10.74 -0.51 -8.80
N GLY A 139 -11.50 0.50 -8.37
CA GLY A 139 -12.85 0.77 -8.87
C GLY A 139 -12.91 1.25 -10.32
N SER A 140 -11.86 1.93 -10.78
CA SER A 140 -11.76 2.50 -12.14
C SER A 140 -11.09 1.55 -13.13
N GLU A 141 -10.54 0.42 -12.69
CA GLU A 141 -9.86 -0.53 -13.54
C GLU A 141 -10.83 -1.30 -14.44
N LYS A 142 -10.71 -1.12 -15.76
CA LYS A 142 -11.58 -1.75 -16.76
C LYS A 142 -11.32 -3.24 -16.95
N TYR A 143 -10.09 -3.67 -16.69
CA TYR A 143 -9.67 -5.05 -16.93
C TYR A 143 -9.68 -5.84 -15.62
N GLN A 144 -10.72 -6.62 -15.39
CA GLN A 144 -10.88 -7.46 -14.17
C GLN A 144 -9.75 -8.50 -13.97
N HIS A 145 -8.91 -8.71 -14.98
CA HIS A 145 -7.79 -9.65 -14.95
C HIS A 145 -6.43 -8.95 -14.93
N SER A 146 -6.37 -7.64 -14.72
CA SER A 146 -5.11 -6.93 -14.69
C SER A 146 -4.31 -7.27 -13.41
N GLU A 147 -3.01 -7.40 -13.57
CA GLU A 147 -2.08 -7.58 -12.44
C GLU A 147 -2.14 -6.37 -11.49
N ARG A 148 -2.31 -5.15 -12.02
CA ARG A 148 -2.48 -3.93 -11.24
C ARG A 148 -3.70 -4.00 -10.31
N LEU A 149 -4.86 -4.46 -10.84
CA LEU A 149 -6.06 -4.65 -10.02
C LEU A 149 -5.80 -5.66 -8.89
N ALA A 150 -5.15 -6.78 -9.22
CA ALA A 150 -4.82 -7.79 -8.23
C ALA A 150 -3.89 -7.24 -7.14
N LEU A 151 -2.91 -6.43 -7.52
CA LEU A 151 -2.00 -5.79 -6.56
C LEU A 151 -2.72 -4.73 -5.71
N CYS A 152 -3.61 -3.91 -6.30
CA CYS A 152 -4.48 -3.00 -5.52
C CYS A 152 -5.29 -3.78 -4.49
N GLN A 153 -5.95 -4.87 -4.88
CA GLN A 153 -6.75 -5.69 -3.96
C GLN A 153 -5.90 -6.33 -2.86
N TYR A 154 -4.66 -6.72 -3.17
CA TYR A 154 -3.72 -7.21 -2.15
C TYR A 154 -3.33 -6.11 -1.16
N ARG A 155 -3.01 -4.89 -1.63
CA ARG A 155 -2.71 -3.75 -0.76
C ARG A 155 -3.90 -3.37 0.12
N ILE A 156 -5.10 -3.29 -0.46
CA ILE A 156 -6.35 -3.04 0.26
C ILE A 156 -6.55 -4.11 1.35
N PHE A 157 -6.37 -5.40 1.01
CA PHE A 157 -6.44 -6.48 1.98
C PHE A 157 -5.45 -6.29 3.15
N LEU A 158 -4.19 -5.94 2.86
CA LEU A 158 -3.19 -5.70 3.90
C LEU A 158 -3.54 -4.51 4.81
N LEU A 159 -4.10 -3.45 4.24
CA LEU A 159 -4.46 -2.22 4.95
C LEU A 159 -5.75 -2.38 5.78
N HIS A 160 -6.63 -3.27 5.38
CA HIS A 160 -7.87 -3.58 6.13
C HIS A 160 -7.69 -4.60 7.25
N LYS A 161 -6.49 -5.14 7.48
CA LYS A 161 -6.23 -6.02 8.63
C LYS A 161 -6.47 -5.26 9.94
N THR A 162 -7.43 -5.74 10.72
CA THR A 162 -7.81 -5.16 12.02
C THR A 162 -7.80 -6.21 13.11
N LEU A 163 -8.16 -5.82 14.34
CA LEU A 163 -8.40 -6.76 15.43
C LEU A 163 -9.76 -7.47 15.33
N SER A 164 -10.64 -7.00 14.45
CA SER A 164 -11.96 -7.59 14.21
C SER A 164 -11.86 -8.82 13.33
N LYS A 165 -12.30 -9.98 13.84
CA LYS A 165 -12.37 -11.22 13.06
C LYS A 165 -13.29 -11.11 11.85
N PHE A 166 -14.38 -10.36 11.98
CA PHE A 166 -15.36 -10.16 10.92
C PHE A 166 -14.77 -9.33 9.76
N ASP A 167 -14.09 -8.23 10.08
CA ASP A 167 -13.45 -7.37 9.07
C ASP A 167 -12.32 -8.12 8.36
N ASN A 168 -11.52 -8.88 9.11
CA ASN A 168 -10.48 -9.72 8.55
C ASN A 168 -11.03 -10.80 7.59
N LEU A 169 -12.14 -11.43 7.94
CA LEU A 169 -12.82 -12.38 7.04
C LEU A 169 -13.32 -11.71 5.77
N ASN A 170 -13.97 -10.56 5.89
CA ASN A 170 -14.47 -9.82 4.73
C ASN A 170 -13.34 -9.40 3.79
N ALA A 171 -12.23 -8.89 4.36
CA ALA A 171 -11.05 -8.52 3.58
C ALA A 171 -10.44 -9.73 2.86
N ALA A 172 -10.31 -10.87 3.56
CA ALA A 172 -9.79 -12.10 2.99
C ALA A 172 -10.66 -12.63 1.83
N VAL A 173 -11.98 -12.71 2.03
CA VAL A 173 -12.92 -13.20 1.01
C VAL A 173 -12.93 -12.30 -0.23
N LYS A 174 -12.84 -10.98 -0.06
CA LYS A 174 -12.77 -10.03 -1.19
C LYS A 174 -11.48 -10.17 -1.98
N PHE A 175 -10.35 -10.44 -1.30
CA PHE A 175 -9.05 -10.54 -1.94
C PHE A 175 -8.80 -11.91 -2.60
N GLU A 176 -9.29 -13.02 -2.02
CA GLU A 176 -9.03 -14.40 -2.45
C GLU A 176 -9.11 -14.61 -3.99
N PRO A 177 -10.11 -14.07 -4.74
CA PRO A 177 -10.23 -14.26 -6.18
C PRO A 177 -9.11 -13.63 -7.03
N TYR A 178 -8.28 -12.79 -6.44
CA TYR A 178 -7.23 -12.06 -7.15
C TYR A 178 -5.84 -12.70 -7.04
N ILE A 179 -5.66 -13.71 -6.19
CA ILE A 179 -4.35 -14.33 -5.92
C ILE A 179 -3.69 -14.83 -7.19
N ASP A 180 -4.41 -15.57 -8.04
CA ASP A 180 -3.84 -16.14 -9.26
C ASP A 180 -3.56 -15.10 -10.37
N LYS A 181 -3.96 -13.86 -10.16
CA LYS A 181 -3.71 -12.73 -11.06
C LYS A 181 -2.46 -11.92 -10.66
N LEU A 182 -1.94 -12.15 -9.46
CA LEU A 182 -0.68 -11.58 -9.00
C LEU A 182 0.50 -12.22 -9.72
N ASN A 183 1.58 -11.44 -9.92
CA ASN A 183 2.83 -12.01 -10.41
C ASN A 183 3.43 -13.01 -9.41
N GLU A 184 4.27 -13.93 -9.92
CA GLU A 184 4.84 -15.02 -9.12
C GLU A 184 5.68 -14.52 -7.92
N GLU A 185 6.21 -13.32 -7.98
CA GLU A 185 7.08 -12.74 -6.96
C GLU A 185 6.29 -12.32 -5.71
N VAL A 186 5.09 -11.75 -5.91
CA VAL A 186 4.20 -11.27 -4.85
C VAL A 186 3.25 -12.37 -4.38
N GLN A 187 2.94 -13.35 -5.24
CA GLN A 187 1.92 -14.34 -5.02
C GLN A 187 2.19 -15.20 -3.77
N LEU A 188 3.46 -15.56 -3.50
CA LEU A 188 3.81 -16.36 -2.31
C LEU A 188 3.55 -15.58 -1.01
N ASP A 189 3.90 -14.29 -0.99
CA ASP A 189 3.60 -13.42 0.17
C ASP A 189 2.10 -13.28 0.36
N ALA A 190 1.35 -13.08 -0.72
CA ALA A 190 -0.09 -12.92 -0.68
C ALA A 190 -0.81 -14.16 -0.16
N ILE A 191 -0.40 -15.36 -0.59
CA ILE A 191 -0.95 -16.63 -0.09
C ILE A 191 -0.62 -16.82 1.40
N LYS A 192 0.62 -16.55 1.81
CA LYS A 192 1.06 -16.62 3.21
C LYS A 192 0.21 -15.68 4.08
N ASP A 193 0.02 -14.44 3.65
CA ASP A 193 -0.75 -13.44 4.39
C ASP A 193 -2.23 -13.81 4.49
N LEU A 194 -2.81 -14.34 3.41
CA LEU A 194 -4.19 -14.84 3.41
C LEU A 194 -4.37 -16.03 4.36
N ALA A 195 -3.47 -17.02 4.30
CA ALA A 195 -3.50 -18.19 5.18
C ALA A 195 -3.40 -17.77 6.66
N ASN A 196 -2.56 -16.75 6.97
CA ASN A 196 -2.45 -16.19 8.32
C ASN A 196 -3.74 -15.55 8.81
N VAL A 197 -4.45 -14.82 7.95
CA VAL A 197 -5.76 -14.27 8.33
C VAL A 197 -6.73 -15.41 8.63
N TYR A 198 -6.83 -16.41 7.77
CA TYR A 198 -7.70 -17.57 8.03
C TYR A 198 -7.30 -18.33 9.31
N MET A 199 -6.02 -18.43 9.64
CA MET A 199 -5.53 -19.01 10.88
C MET A 199 -5.99 -18.20 12.10
N THR A 200 -5.92 -16.85 12.08
CA THR A 200 -6.35 -16.02 13.21
C THR A 200 -7.85 -16.11 13.51
N ILE A 201 -8.65 -16.42 12.50
CA ILE A 201 -10.11 -16.60 12.63
C ILE A 201 -10.52 -18.09 12.76
N HIS A 202 -9.53 -19.01 12.82
CA HIS A 202 -9.70 -20.47 13.00
C HIS A 202 -10.49 -21.17 11.87
N LEU A 203 -10.40 -20.69 10.64
CA LEU A 203 -10.96 -21.35 9.45
C LEU A 203 -9.97 -22.37 8.89
N TRP A 204 -9.79 -23.46 9.62
CA TRP A 204 -8.75 -24.47 9.40
C TRP A 204 -8.77 -25.11 8.01
N ASP A 205 -9.94 -25.33 7.42
CA ASP A 205 -10.04 -25.88 6.05
C ASP A 205 -9.51 -24.90 4.99
N LYS A 206 -9.71 -23.60 5.21
CA LYS A 206 -9.12 -22.56 4.36
C LYS A 206 -7.60 -22.46 4.58
N VAL A 207 -7.14 -22.59 5.82
CA VAL A 207 -5.70 -22.63 6.14
C VAL A 207 -5.04 -23.81 5.42
N ASP A 208 -5.63 -25.03 5.50
CA ASP A 208 -5.09 -26.22 4.82
C ASP A 208 -5.00 -26.02 3.31
N THR A 209 -6.07 -25.51 2.71
CA THR A 209 -6.13 -25.23 1.27
C THR A 209 -5.01 -24.30 0.82
N TRP A 210 -4.87 -23.14 1.48
CA TRP A 210 -3.88 -22.13 1.10
C TRP A 210 -2.46 -22.50 1.51
N ALA A 211 -2.27 -23.26 2.58
CA ALA A 211 -0.96 -23.78 2.97
C ALA A 211 -0.42 -24.78 1.94
N ARG A 212 -1.27 -25.69 1.43
CA ARG A 212 -0.88 -26.63 0.35
C ARG A 212 -0.61 -25.92 -0.97
N GLU A 213 -1.37 -24.88 -1.28
CA GLU A 213 -1.10 -24.08 -2.48
C GLU A 213 0.22 -23.30 -2.35
N LEU A 214 0.54 -22.79 -1.15
CA LEU A 214 1.82 -22.16 -0.85
C LEU A 214 2.98 -23.16 -1.03
N GLU A 215 2.85 -24.38 -0.46
CA GLU A 215 3.82 -25.47 -0.61
C GLU A 215 4.08 -25.74 -2.09
N ARG A 216 3.01 -26.01 -2.85
CA ARG A 216 3.07 -26.35 -4.28
C ARG A 216 3.77 -25.28 -5.13
N LYS A 217 3.37 -24.01 -4.95
CA LYS A 217 3.95 -22.89 -5.72
C LYS A 217 5.40 -22.60 -5.31
N ALA A 218 5.70 -22.61 -4.00
CA ALA A 218 7.05 -22.37 -3.49
C ALA A 218 8.03 -23.48 -3.92
N GLU A 219 7.64 -24.75 -3.83
CA GLU A 219 8.45 -25.86 -4.34
C GLU A 219 8.72 -25.77 -5.83
N PHE A 220 7.69 -25.42 -6.61
CA PHE A 220 7.86 -25.23 -8.05
C PHE A 220 8.89 -24.14 -8.36
N GLN A 221 8.77 -22.97 -7.72
CA GLN A 221 9.73 -21.87 -7.90
C GLN A 221 11.14 -22.26 -7.41
N LEU A 222 11.27 -23.01 -6.31
CA LEU A 222 12.54 -23.49 -5.78
C LEU A 222 13.23 -24.45 -6.77
N LYS A 223 12.48 -25.39 -7.35
CA LYS A 223 12.96 -26.30 -8.42
C LYS A 223 13.39 -25.54 -9.67
N MET A 224 12.67 -24.49 -10.05
CA MET A 224 13.04 -23.64 -11.19
C MET A 224 14.28 -22.78 -10.92
N GLN A 225 14.42 -22.26 -9.70
CA GLN A 225 15.59 -21.49 -9.28
C GLN A 225 16.87 -22.33 -9.31
N SER A 226 16.83 -23.58 -8.89
CA SER A 226 17.99 -24.51 -8.91
C SER A 226 18.49 -24.80 -10.35
N ARG A 227 17.63 -24.68 -11.35
CA ARG A 227 17.95 -24.87 -12.79
C ARG A 227 18.49 -23.60 -13.46
N ARG A 228 18.30 -22.42 -12.87
CA ARG A 228 18.76 -21.13 -13.40
C ARG A 228 20.13 -20.79 -12.84
N ARG A 229 21.03 -20.19 -13.64
CA ARG A 229 22.36 -19.76 -13.17
C ARG A 229 22.28 -18.82 -11.95
N LYS A 230 23.16 -19.03 -10.98
CA LYS A 230 23.20 -18.47 -9.58
C LYS A 230 23.13 -16.93 -9.40
N ASN A 231 22.96 -16.10 -10.43
CA ASN A 231 23.14 -14.64 -10.34
C ASN A 231 21.84 -13.82 -10.52
N LYS A 232 20.65 -14.32 -10.17
CA LYS A 232 19.46 -13.46 -10.14
C LYS A 232 19.17 -12.96 -8.73
N ARG A 233 18.96 -11.65 -8.61
CA ARG A 233 18.47 -10.97 -7.40
C ARG A 233 17.21 -11.67 -6.89
N ARG A 234 17.12 -11.84 -5.57
CA ARG A 234 15.90 -12.30 -4.89
C ARG A 234 14.74 -11.37 -5.27
N LEU A 235 13.64 -11.95 -5.72
CA LEU A 235 12.46 -11.21 -6.16
C LEU A 235 11.33 -11.29 -5.13
N THR A 236 11.33 -12.32 -4.26
CA THR A 236 10.40 -12.52 -3.14
C THR A 236 10.91 -11.87 -1.86
N ALA A 237 10.01 -11.51 -0.93
CA ALA A 237 10.38 -10.90 0.35
C ALA A 237 11.28 -11.80 1.20
N TYR A 238 11.07 -13.12 1.13
CA TYR A 238 11.86 -14.12 1.85
C TYR A 238 12.51 -15.13 0.89
N PRO A 239 13.54 -15.91 1.34
CA PRO A 239 14.05 -17.05 0.57
C PRO A 239 12.95 -18.05 0.25
N LEU A 240 13.00 -18.68 -0.93
CA LEU A 240 11.94 -19.61 -1.34
C LEU A 240 11.75 -20.80 -0.39
N PHE A 241 12.83 -21.33 0.22
CA PHE A 241 12.73 -22.40 1.22
C PHE A 241 11.90 -21.99 2.44
N THR A 242 11.90 -20.69 2.80
CA THR A 242 11.11 -20.15 3.90
C THR A 242 9.61 -20.33 3.67
N TYR A 243 9.14 -20.13 2.44
CA TYR A 243 7.71 -20.31 2.11
C TYR A 243 7.30 -21.80 2.19
N VAL A 244 8.18 -22.71 1.78
CA VAL A 244 7.93 -24.17 1.92
C VAL A 244 7.89 -24.55 3.39
N ALA A 245 8.87 -24.11 4.19
CA ALA A 245 8.88 -24.35 5.63
C ALA A 245 7.65 -23.75 6.31
N TYR A 246 7.25 -22.53 5.93
CA TYR A 246 6.07 -21.87 6.47
C TYR A 246 4.77 -22.59 6.10
N ALA A 247 4.65 -23.11 4.89
CA ALA A 247 3.53 -23.93 4.48
C ALA A 247 3.40 -25.21 5.37
N HIS A 248 4.51 -25.89 5.63
CA HIS A 248 4.53 -27.04 6.54
C HIS A 248 4.15 -26.66 7.99
N LEU A 249 4.59 -25.49 8.47
CA LEU A 249 4.18 -24.98 9.79
C LEU A 249 2.66 -24.76 9.86
N LEU A 250 2.06 -24.14 8.82
CA LEU A 250 0.61 -23.93 8.74
C LEU A 250 -0.15 -25.27 8.70
N ILE A 251 0.33 -26.25 7.91
CA ILE A 251 -0.27 -27.59 7.83
C ILE A 251 -0.16 -28.32 9.19
N SER A 252 0.99 -28.20 9.87
CA SER A 252 1.15 -28.74 11.23
C SER A 252 0.12 -28.14 12.19
N SER A 253 -0.11 -26.81 12.12
CA SER A 253 -1.12 -26.13 12.94
C SER A 253 -2.56 -26.59 12.64
N VAL A 254 -2.86 -26.91 11.38
CA VAL A 254 -4.17 -27.52 11.00
C VAL A 254 -4.34 -28.88 11.66
N TYR A 255 -3.33 -29.75 11.61
CA TYR A 255 -3.38 -31.07 12.25
C TYR A 255 -3.46 -30.99 13.77
N ASP A 256 -2.78 -29.98 14.39
CA ASP A 256 -2.90 -29.73 15.82
C ASP A 256 -4.34 -29.37 16.21
N ALA A 257 -4.97 -28.46 15.46
CA ALA A 257 -6.37 -28.09 15.66
C ALA A 257 -7.34 -29.27 15.50
N ARG A 258 -6.98 -30.28 14.65
CA ARG A 258 -7.72 -31.52 14.45
C ARG A 258 -7.34 -32.61 15.44
N LYS A 259 -6.34 -32.38 16.33
CA LYS A 259 -5.78 -33.33 17.30
C LYS A 259 -5.13 -34.59 16.65
N GLU A 260 -4.60 -34.41 15.45
CA GLU A 260 -3.92 -35.46 14.69
C GLU A 260 -2.40 -35.38 14.94
N TYR A 261 -1.96 -35.71 16.14
CA TYR A 261 -0.60 -35.47 16.64
C TYR A 261 0.51 -36.14 15.85
N GLU A 262 0.28 -37.33 15.26
CA GLU A 262 1.26 -38.01 14.40
C GLU A 262 1.58 -37.12 13.15
N ASN A 263 0.56 -36.51 12.56
CA ASN A 263 0.72 -35.63 11.43
C ASN A 263 1.38 -34.30 11.87
N VAL A 264 1.10 -33.79 13.07
CA VAL A 264 1.79 -32.64 13.64
C VAL A 264 3.29 -32.89 13.67
N LEU A 265 3.75 -33.97 14.25
CA LEU A 265 5.17 -34.33 14.34
C LEU A 265 5.80 -34.45 12.97
N LYS A 266 5.17 -35.17 12.04
CA LYS A 266 5.64 -35.34 10.67
C LYS A 266 5.86 -34.04 9.94
N TYR A 267 4.94 -33.07 10.02
CA TYR A 267 5.09 -31.78 9.34
C TYR A 267 6.04 -30.84 10.09
N THR A 268 6.18 -30.99 11.41
CA THR A 268 7.19 -30.30 12.21
C THR A 268 8.61 -30.70 11.78
N GLU A 269 8.85 -32.02 11.64
CA GLU A 269 10.13 -32.53 11.13
C GLU A 269 10.42 -31.99 9.72
N LYS A 270 9.44 -32.05 8.82
CA LYS A 270 9.59 -31.55 7.45
C LYS A 270 10.03 -30.07 7.38
N TYR A 271 9.42 -29.18 8.15
CA TYR A 271 9.82 -27.77 8.07
C TYR A 271 11.19 -27.50 8.69
N LEU A 272 11.58 -28.26 9.71
CA LEU A 272 12.92 -28.18 10.31
C LEU A 272 13.99 -28.68 9.34
N GLU A 273 13.77 -29.81 8.65
CA GLU A 273 14.68 -30.33 7.61
C GLU A 273 14.89 -29.32 6.48
N ILE A 274 13.84 -28.68 5.99
CA ILE A 274 13.96 -27.67 4.91
C ILE A 274 14.76 -26.47 5.36
N VAL A 275 14.60 -26.02 6.58
CA VAL A 275 15.33 -24.90 7.15
C VAL A 275 16.84 -25.24 7.28
N GLU A 276 17.18 -26.49 7.58
CA GLU A 276 18.57 -26.95 7.69
C GLU A 276 19.25 -27.17 6.33
N LEU A 277 18.48 -27.66 5.33
CA LEU A 277 18.97 -27.92 3.97
C LEU A 277 19.08 -26.65 3.10
N GLY A 278 18.40 -25.59 3.44
CA GLY A 278 18.53 -24.29 2.76
C GLY A 278 19.95 -23.74 2.99
N ASN A 279 20.70 -23.41 1.92
CA ASN A 279 21.97 -22.69 2.05
C ASN A 279 21.72 -21.23 2.47
N PRO A 280 21.52 -20.96 3.77
CA PRO A 280 21.15 -19.65 4.25
C PRO A 280 22.32 -18.68 4.15
N THR A 281 22.00 -17.45 3.77
CA THR A 281 22.92 -16.34 3.97
C THR A 281 22.92 -15.94 5.45
N GLN A 282 23.89 -15.10 5.85
CA GLN A 282 23.91 -14.58 7.22
C GLN A 282 22.63 -13.78 7.57
N GLU A 283 21.99 -13.15 6.57
CA GLU A 283 20.71 -12.44 6.71
C GLU A 283 19.54 -13.39 6.97
N ASP A 284 19.60 -14.61 6.47
CA ASP A 284 18.53 -15.60 6.63
C ASP A 284 18.57 -16.31 8.00
N GLN A 285 19.65 -16.14 8.77
CA GLN A 285 19.87 -16.85 10.04
C GLN A 285 18.77 -16.54 11.08
N GLN A 286 18.31 -15.29 11.15
CA GLN A 286 17.24 -14.90 12.07
C GLN A 286 15.92 -15.63 11.77
N ILE A 287 15.63 -15.85 10.49
CA ILE A 287 14.42 -16.58 10.05
C ILE A 287 14.54 -18.05 10.47
N ILE A 288 15.72 -18.63 10.28
CA ILE A 288 16.00 -20.03 10.66
C ILE A 288 15.84 -20.25 12.17
N ASP A 289 16.42 -19.34 12.95
CA ASP A 289 16.31 -19.43 14.41
C ASP A 289 14.88 -19.31 14.91
N LEU A 290 14.05 -18.48 14.23
CA LEU A 290 12.63 -18.37 14.52
C LEU A 290 11.90 -19.71 14.28
N PHE A 291 12.15 -20.39 13.15
CA PHE A 291 11.56 -21.70 12.86
C PHE A 291 12.00 -22.76 13.87
N ARG A 292 13.26 -22.75 14.29
CA ARG A 292 13.77 -23.66 15.33
C ARG A 292 13.08 -23.44 16.68
N VAL A 293 12.80 -22.19 17.05
CA VAL A 293 12.06 -21.87 18.29
C VAL A 293 10.64 -22.42 18.21
N TRP A 294 9.94 -22.21 17.09
CA TRP A 294 8.60 -22.76 16.90
C TRP A 294 8.57 -24.28 16.94
N GLY A 295 9.55 -24.97 16.33
CA GLY A 295 9.65 -26.41 16.36
C GLY A 295 9.85 -27.00 17.76
N LYS A 296 10.62 -26.31 18.60
CA LYS A 296 10.81 -26.73 20.01
C LYS A 296 9.53 -26.59 20.84
N GLY A 297 8.70 -25.56 20.55
CA GLY A 297 7.43 -25.34 21.26
C GLY A 297 6.39 -26.44 21.00
N ILE A 298 6.42 -27.05 19.81
CA ILE A 298 5.50 -28.15 19.45
C ILE A 298 5.92 -29.50 20.08
N ASN A 299 7.22 -29.68 20.35
CA ASN A 299 7.75 -30.90 20.95
C ASN A 299 7.62 -30.98 22.49
N MET A 300 7.00 -29.98 23.15
CA MET A 300 6.70 -30.09 24.57
C MET A 300 5.41 -30.94 24.75
N PRO A 301 5.45 -32.03 25.52
CA PRO A 301 4.22 -32.74 25.88
C PRO A 301 3.31 -31.77 26.65
N PRO A 302 1.98 -31.88 26.51
CA PRO A 302 1.06 -31.12 27.32
C PRO A 302 1.28 -31.45 28.79
N ASN A 303 1.58 -30.44 29.62
CA ASN A 303 1.59 -30.53 31.07
C ASN A 303 0.17 -30.82 31.59
#